data_c429012bd1bf56c0cf37af6dfd1315a4
#
_entry.id   c429012bd1bf56c0cf37af6dfd1315a4
#
_cell.length_a   1.000
_cell.length_b   1.000
_cell.length_c   1.000
_cell.angle_alpha   90.00
_cell.angle_beta   90.00
_cell.angle_gamma   90.00
#
_symmetry.space_group_name_H-M   'P 1'
#
loop_
_entity.id
_entity.type
_entity.pdbx_description
1 polymer ?
#
loop_
_entity_poly.entity_id
_entity_poly.type
_entity_poly.pdbx_seq_one_letter_code
_entity_poly.pdbx_strand_id
1 'polypeptide(L)'
;MKKKIKVFEAFAGYGGASFALKLAGIPHEVIAFSEWDKWAIELFKFNHPNIPLLPKETGDIIKLDEKTIPDFDLFTGGFPCQPFSSAGLGSGELDMRGTLFYDILRIVKHKKPKHILLENVKGLTHKKHKNTLNKIIDELRILGYQVFYEVLNTKDYGIPQNRERLWIYARLNGDLTHDWVIDPGKIESEGIHIKDFLDKKPDEYLWLNEKQIDRLIELHNVDMNVPEPLCLDIYNKKIKTDGTCITITEPHHNSLRIVYPKKNGRFWVRKLSMTEHYRLMGFPENYIDFCNQSYQQICKRAGNGWDINLVSRIFKKTL
;
A
#
# COMPACT_ATOMS: atom_id res chain seq x y z
N MET A 1 9.40 28.59 13.09
CA MET A 1 8.60 27.50 12.45
C MET A 1 9.55 26.40 12.04
N LYS A 2 9.22 25.12 12.31
CA LYS A 2 10.03 23.98 11.82
C LYS A 2 10.00 23.99 10.28
N LYS A 3 11.15 23.76 9.64
CA LYS A 3 11.26 23.68 8.17
C LYS A 3 10.37 22.55 7.67
N LYS A 4 9.51 22.81 6.69
CA LYS A 4 8.68 21.78 6.04
C LYS A 4 9.56 20.88 5.17
N ILE A 5 9.31 19.58 5.22
CA ILE A 5 9.93 18.61 4.30
C ILE A 5 9.19 18.70 2.96
N LYS A 6 9.91 18.98 1.88
CA LYS A 6 9.37 18.97 0.51
C LYS A 6 9.34 17.53 -0.01
N VAL A 7 8.19 17.12 -0.54
CA VAL A 7 7.92 15.73 -0.95
C VAL A 7 7.56 15.67 -2.43
N PHE A 8 8.17 14.74 -3.16
CA PHE A 8 7.69 14.28 -4.46
C PHE A 8 7.14 12.87 -4.31
N GLU A 9 5.86 12.69 -4.66
CA GLU A 9 5.14 11.43 -4.47
C GLU A 9 4.91 10.75 -5.83
N ALA A 10 5.70 9.71 -6.14
CA ALA A 10 5.57 8.92 -7.37
C ALA A 10 4.67 7.70 -7.14
N PHE A 11 3.94 7.27 -8.19
CA PHE A 11 2.94 6.20 -8.07
C PHE A 11 1.96 6.49 -6.93
N ALA A 12 1.50 7.74 -6.88
CA ALA A 12 0.94 8.34 -5.67
C ALA A 12 -0.38 7.69 -5.20
N GLY A 13 -1.10 7.02 -6.11
CA GLY A 13 -2.39 6.42 -5.79
C GLY A 13 -3.37 7.46 -5.24
N TYR A 14 -3.84 7.26 -4.02
CA TYR A 14 -4.68 8.22 -3.30
C TYR A 14 -3.89 9.24 -2.46
N GLY A 15 -2.55 9.23 -2.51
CA GLY A 15 -1.71 10.08 -1.67
C GLY A 15 -1.30 9.44 -0.35
N GLY A 16 -0.89 8.17 -0.38
CA GLY A 16 -0.56 7.41 0.82
C GLY A 16 0.53 8.03 1.66
N ALA A 17 1.59 8.59 1.04
CA ALA A 17 2.65 9.27 1.76
C ALA A 17 2.17 10.60 2.37
N SER A 18 1.40 11.38 1.62
CA SER A 18 0.79 12.64 2.11
C SER A 18 -0.05 12.40 3.36
N PHE A 19 -0.96 11.41 3.32
CA PHE A 19 -1.80 11.05 4.46
C PHE A 19 -0.97 10.54 5.65
N ALA A 20 0.04 9.72 5.40
CA ALA A 20 0.90 9.19 6.45
C ALA A 20 1.74 10.28 7.14
N LEU A 21 2.29 11.24 6.39
CA LEU A 21 3.01 12.39 6.94
C LEU A 21 2.10 13.28 7.78
N LYS A 22 0.87 13.53 7.31
CA LYS A 22 -0.16 14.25 8.07
C LYS A 22 -0.50 13.51 9.37
N LEU A 23 -0.70 12.19 9.32
CA LEU A 23 -0.98 11.35 10.48
C LEU A 23 0.20 11.32 11.46
N ALA A 24 1.42 11.36 10.96
CA ALA A 24 2.65 11.43 11.76
C ALA A 24 2.83 12.80 12.46
N GLY A 25 2.11 13.85 12.05
CA GLY A 25 2.29 15.21 12.53
C GLY A 25 3.58 15.86 12.02
N ILE A 26 4.14 15.37 10.91
CA ILE A 26 5.38 15.90 10.32
C ILE A 26 5.05 17.08 9.40
N PRO A 27 5.60 18.28 9.65
CA PRO A 27 5.44 19.43 8.77
C PRO A 27 6.00 19.13 7.38
N HIS A 28 5.16 19.13 6.35
CA HIS A 28 5.56 18.79 5.00
C HIS A 28 4.82 19.63 3.95
N GLU A 29 5.33 19.58 2.74
CA GLU A 29 4.73 20.17 1.53
C GLU A 29 4.95 19.20 0.37
N VAL A 30 3.88 18.66 -0.18
CA VAL A 30 3.97 17.85 -1.41
C VAL A 30 4.07 18.83 -2.57
N ILE A 31 5.23 18.85 -3.23
CA ILE A 31 5.52 19.84 -4.30
C ILE A 31 4.98 19.41 -5.65
N ALA A 32 4.84 18.11 -5.87
CA ALA A 32 4.24 17.50 -7.04
C ALA A 32 4.01 15.98 -6.82
N PHE A 33 3.21 15.38 -7.67
CA PHE A 33 3.01 13.94 -7.71
C PHE A 33 2.99 13.39 -9.14
N SER A 34 3.25 12.08 -9.28
CA SER A 34 3.12 11.34 -10.53
C SER A 34 2.23 10.12 -10.31
N GLU A 35 1.21 9.97 -11.15
CA GLU A 35 0.25 8.86 -11.14
C GLU A 35 -0.43 8.81 -12.52
N TRP A 36 -0.57 7.63 -13.12
CA TRP A 36 -1.14 7.49 -14.46
C TRP A 36 -2.60 7.03 -14.50
N ASP A 37 -3.07 6.39 -13.40
CA ASP A 37 -4.46 5.97 -13.28
C ASP A 37 -5.37 7.18 -13.01
N LYS A 38 -6.29 7.45 -13.95
CA LYS A 38 -7.18 8.63 -13.89
C LYS A 38 -8.00 8.70 -12.61
N TRP A 39 -8.45 7.55 -12.10
CA TRP A 39 -9.27 7.50 -10.88
C TRP A 39 -8.44 7.75 -9.62
N ALA A 40 -7.19 7.30 -9.62
CA ALA A 40 -6.25 7.63 -8.56
C ALA A 40 -5.89 9.12 -8.59
N ILE A 41 -5.63 9.68 -9.77
CA ILE A 41 -5.39 11.13 -9.94
C ILE A 41 -6.56 11.97 -9.41
N GLU A 42 -7.80 11.58 -9.74
CA GLU A 42 -8.99 12.28 -9.28
C GLU A 42 -9.11 12.22 -7.76
N LEU A 43 -8.98 11.03 -7.17
CA LEU A 43 -9.03 10.84 -5.72
C LEU A 43 -7.92 11.61 -5.00
N PHE A 44 -6.69 11.58 -5.55
CA PHE A 44 -5.57 12.36 -5.03
C PHE A 44 -5.88 13.86 -5.03
N LYS A 45 -6.25 14.42 -6.19
CA LYS A 45 -6.51 15.85 -6.34
C LYS A 45 -7.67 16.33 -5.47
N PHE A 46 -8.68 15.50 -5.27
CA PHE A 46 -9.82 15.84 -4.42
C PHE A 46 -9.38 16.00 -2.95
N ASN A 47 -8.54 15.09 -2.45
CA ASN A 47 -8.06 15.12 -1.08
C ASN A 47 -6.84 16.02 -0.85
N HIS A 48 -6.08 16.33 -1.91
CA HIS A 48 -4.87 17.15 -1.89
C HIS A 48 -4.94 18.22 -3.00
N PRO A 49 -5.84 19.21 -2.87
CA PRO A 49 -6.02 20.24 -3.88
C PRO A 49 -4.74 21.06 -4.08
N ASN A 50 -4.57 21.59 -5.29
CA ASN A 50 -3.46 22.46 -5.69
C ASN A 50 -2.07 21.80 -5.80
N ILE A 51 -1.95 20.49 -5.60
CA ILE A 51 -0.68 19.78 -5.86
C ILE A 51 -0.59 19.44 -7.35
N PRO A 52 0.47 19.88 -8.05
CA PRO A 52 0.60 19.63 -9.49
C PRO A 52 0.87 18.16 -9.81
N LEU A 53 0.14 17.65 -10.82
CA LEU A 53 0.43 16.38 -11.47
C LEU A 53 1.59 16.58 -12.44
N LEU A 54 2.58 15.68 -12.42
CA LEU A 54 3.70 15.69 -13.35
C LEU A 54 3.91 14.31 -14.02
N PRO A 55 4.11 14.27 -15.36
CA PRO A 55 3.86 15.39 -16.29
C PRO A 55 2.36 15.72 -16.35
N LYS A 56 2.05 16.99 -16.57
CA LYS A 56 0.69 17.55 -16.42
C LYS A 56 -0.38 16.82 -17.23
N GLU A 57 -0.02 16.39 -18.43
CA GLU A 57 -0.94 15.77 -19.39
C GLU A 57 -1.24 14.30 -19.07
N THR A 58 -0.27 13.57 -18.55
CA THR A 58 -0.36 12.10 -18.46
C THR A 58 -0.14 11.54 -17.07
N GLY A 59 0.59 12.24 -16.20
CA GLY A 59 1.04 11.71 -14.90
C GLY A 59 2.01 10.52 -14.99
N ASP A 60 2.38 10.11 -16.21
CA ASP A 60 3.21 8.93 -16.46
C ASP A 60 4.69 9.24 -16.19
N ILE A 61 5.26 8.59 -15.19
CA ILE A 61 6.65 8.79 -14.76
C ILE A 61 7.67 8.52 -15.86
N ILE A 62 7.36 7.65 -16.84
CA ILE A 62 8.24 7.35 -17.97
C ILE A 62 8.43 8.60 -18.84
N LYS A 63 7.40 9.43 -18.96
CA LYS A 63 7.38 10.65 -19.76
C LYS A 63 7.80 11.90 -18.99
N LEU A 64 8.06 11.75 -17.69
CA LEU A 64 8.44 12.85 -16.82
C LEU A 64 9.90 13.27 -17.07
N ASP A 65 10.12 14.53 -17.46
CA ASP A 65 11.45 15.15 -17.45
C ASP A 65 11.81 15.51 -16.00
N GLU A 66 12.81 14.87 -15.44
CA GLU A 66 13.29 15.09 -14.09
C GLU A 66 13.73 16.53 -13.80
N LYS A 67 14.12 17.28 -14.84
CA LYS A 67 14.50 18.70 -14.72
C LYS A 67 13.33 19.58 -14.36
N THR A 68 12.11 19.19 -14.77
CA THR A 68 10.89 19.98 -14.53
C THR A 68 10.34 19.83 -13.11
N ILE A 69 10.80 18.82 -12.35
CA ILE A 69 10.39 18.62 -10.97
C ILE A 69 11.06 19.70 -10.10
N PRO A 70 10.35 20.46 -9.25
CA PRO A 70 10.98 21.32 -8.25
C PRO A 70 11.85 20.50 -7.28
N ASP A 71 12.84 21.12 -6.63
CA ASP A 71 13.68 20.42 -5.66
C ASP A 71 12.88 19.98 -4.44
N PHE A 72 13.18 18.80 -3.94
CA PHE A 72 12.49 18.14 -2.83
C PHE A 72 13.46 17.38 -1.92
N ASP A 73 13.03 17.16 -0.67
CA ASP A 73 13.83 16.50 0.37
C ASP A 73 13.52 14.99 0.45
N LEU A 74 12.29 14.57 0.13
CA LEU A 74 11.80 13.20 0.25
C LEU A 74 11.19 12.72 -1.06
N PHE A 75 11.69 11.62 -1.59
CA PHE A 75 11.07 10.83 -2.65
C PHE A 75 10.27 9.69 -2.04
N THR A 76 9.01 9.51 -2.46
CA THR A 76 8.21 8.35 -2.07
C THR A 76 7.63 7.64 -3.29
N GLY A 77 7.49 6.30 -3.22
CA GLY A 77 6.88 5.55 -4.32
C GLY A 77 6.67 4.07 -4.05
N GLY A 78 5.45 3.59 -4.33
CA GLY A 78 5.11 2.16 -4.40
C GLY A 78 5.14 1.70 -5.85
N PHE A 79 6.30 1.32 -6.36
CA PHE A 79 6.42 0.93 -7.76
C PHE A 79 5.96 -0.52 -7.99
N PRO A 80 5.25 -0.80 -9.13
CA PRO A 80 4.79 -2.16 -9.41
C PRO A 80 5.96 -3.11 -9.65
N CYS A 81 5.90 -4.29 -9.03
CA CYS A 81 6.74 -5.42 -9.39
C CYS A 81 6.17 -6.03 -10.68
N GLN A 82 6.46 -5.43 -11.83
CA GLN A 82 6.19 -6.16 -13.07
C GLN A 82 7.08 -7.40 -13.07
N PRO A 83 6.51 -8.61 -13.26
CA PRO A 83 7.36 -9.77 -13.49
C PRO A 83 8.26 -9.40 -14.67
N PHE A 84 9.56 -9.56 -14.50
CA PHE A 84 10.52 -9.47 -15.59
C PHE A 84 10.11 -10.55 -16.60
N SER A 85 9.07 -10.23 -17.40
CA SER A 85 8.56 -11.13 -18.39
C SER A 85 9.67 -11.29 -19.41
N SER A 86 10.05 -12.52 -19.59
CA SER A 86 10.84 -13.06 -20.70
C SER A 86 10.21 -12.80 -22.08
N ALA A 87 9.69 -11.62 -22.31
CA ALA A 87 9.22 -11.14 -23.62
C ALA A 87 10.36 -10.43 -24.35
N GLY A 88 11.46 -11.17 -24.56
CA GLY A 88 12.61 -10.71 -25.30
C GLY A 88 13.64 -11.82 -25.41
N LEU A 89 13.47 -12.65 -26.41
CA LEU A 89 14.52 -13.46 -27.10
C LEU A 89 15.91 -13.55 -26.42
N GLY A 90 16.18 -14.66 -25.72
CA GLY A 90 17.43 -15.37 -25.86
C GLY A 90 18.71 -14.82 -25.22
N SER A 91 18.70 -13.77 -24.41
CA SER A 91 19.89 -13.36 -23.66
C SER A 91 19.61 -13.41 -22.15
N GLY A 92 20.32 -14.29 -21.45
CA GLY A 92 20.12 -14.62 -20.04
C GLY A 92 20.47 -13.54 -19.00
N GLU A 93 20.56 -12.27 -19.39
CA GLU A 93 20.65 -11.12 -18.53
C GLU A 93 19.32 -10.37 -18.56
N LEU A 94 18.61 -10.41 -17.45
CA LEU A 94 17.42 -9.63 -17.17
C LEU A 94 17.74 -8.13 -17.33
N ASP A 95 17.44 -7.57 -18.50
CA ASP A 95 17.60 -6.14 -18.75
C ASP A 95 16.55 -5.37 -17.94
N MET A 96 16.96 -4.94 -16.75
CA MET A 96 16.12 -4.12 -15.85
C MET A 96 15.90 -2.70 -16.40
N ARG A 97 16.60 -2.27 -17.44
CA ARG A 97 16.59 -0.89 -17.95
C ARG A 97 15.22 -0.43 -18.49
N GLY A 98 14.32 -1.35 -18.76
CA GLY A 98 12.92 -1.06 -19.12
C GLY A 98 11.93 -1.07 -17.94
N THR A 99 12.37 -1.11 -16.69
CA THR A 99 11.50 -1.13 -15.53
C THR A 99 11.29 0.26 -14.93
N LEU A 100 10.14 0.51 -14.32
CA LEU A 100 9.81 1.77 -13.65
C LEU A 100 10.78 2.15 -12.53
N PHE A 101 11.56 1.20 -12.01
CA PHE A 101 12.64 1.49 -11.06
C PHE A 101 13.75 2.37 -11.69
N TYR A 102 14.04 2.23 -12.99
CA TYR A 102 15.03 3.09 -13.64
C TYR A 102 14.51 4.52 -13.83
N ASP A 103 13.20 4.72 -13.95
CA ASP A 103 12.63 6.05 -13.93
C ASP A 103 12.77 6.69 -12.54
N ILE A 104 12.62 5.91 -11.47
CA ILE A 104 12.94 6.34 -10.10
C ILE A 104 14.42 6.75 -10.02
N LEU A 105 15.35 5.89 -10.47
CA LEU A 105 16.79 6.17 -10.44
C LEU A 105 17.17 7.42 -11.22
N ARG A 106 16.56 7.64 -12.38
CA ARG A 106 16.78 8.82 -13.23
C ARG A 106 16.45 10.10 -12.46
N ILE A 107 15.29 10.12 -11.81
CA ILE A 107 14.84 11.26 -11.00
C ILE A 107 15.76 11.43 -9.77
N VAL A 108 16.01 10.35 -9.02
CA VAL A 108 16.85 10.37 -7.82
C VAL A 108 18.29 10.80 -8.14
N LYS A 109 18.87 10.32 -9.24
CA LYS A 109 20.21 10.72 -9.67
C LYS A 109 20.30 12.23 -9.96
N HIS A 110 19.26 12.79 -10.58
CA HIS A 110 19.22 14.21 -10.92
C HIS A 110 18.93 15.09 -9.71
N LYS A 111 17.95 14.73 -8.89
CA LYS A 111 17.44 15.54 -7.77
C LYS A 111 18.16 15.32 -6.45
N LYS A 112 18.75 14.16 -6.24
CA LYS A 112 19.47 13.77 -5.02
C LYS A 112 18.73 14.11 -3.73
N PRO A 113 17.45 13.66 -3.58
CA PRO A 113 16.68 13.91 -2.36
C PRO A 113 17.40 13.35 -1.15
N LYS A 114 17.26 14.00 0.01
CA LYS A 114 17.88 13.54 1.26
C LYS A 114 17.35 12.17 1.71
N HIS A 115 16.07 11.92 1.47
CA HIS A 115 15.38 10.71 1.89
C HIS A 115 14.62 10.06 0.72
N ILE A 116 14.61 8.74 0.69
CA ILE A 116 13.82 7.93 -0.25
C ILE A 116 13.09 6.87 0.55
N LEU A 117 11.78 6.72 0.34
CA LEU A 117 11.00 5.62 0.86
C LEU A 117 10.27 4.92 -0.30
N LEU A 118 10.63 3.67 -0.55
CA LEU A 118 10.02 2.84 -1.58
C LEU A 118 9.27 1.66 -0.96
N GLU A 119 8.20 1.23 -1.62
CA GLU A 119 7.44 0.05 -1.24
C GLU A 119 7.35 -0.92 -2.42
N ASN A 120 7.35 -2.22 -2.08
CA ASN A 120 7.06 -3.27 -3.03
C ASN A 120 6.43 -4.49 -2.34
N VAL A 121 5.96 -5.45 -3.13
CA VAL A 121 5.44 -6.71 -2.58
C VAL A 121 6.58 -7.53 -1.97
N LYS A 122 6.27 -8.31 -0.90
CA LYS A 122 7.21 -9.26 -0.26
C LYS A 122 7.86 -10.19 -1.30
N GLY A 123 7.14 -10.53 -2.37
CA GLY A 123 7.65 -11.41 -3.43
C GLY A 123 9.00 -11.00 -4.00
N LEU A 124 9.35 -9.71 -3.96
CA LEU A 124 10.66 -9.22 -4.41
C LEU A 124 11.83 -9.75 -3.57
N THR A 125 11.60 -10.19 -2.33
CA THR A 125 12.62 -10.81 -1.46
C THR A 125 12.80 -12.31 -1.73
N HIS A 126 11.95 -12.95 -2.53
CA HIS A 126 12.05 -14.37 -2.82
C HIS A 126 13.32 -14.70 -3.61
N LYS A 127 13.86 -15.90 -3.42
CA LYS A 127 15.11 -16.34 -4.04
C LYS A 127 15.20 -16.05 -5.53
N LYS A 128 14.10 -16.26 -6.28
CA LYS A 128 14.04 -16.00 -7.74
C LYS A 128 14.18 -14.51 -8.13
N HIS A 129 13.94 -13.57 -7.20
CA HIS A 129 14.03 -12.13 -7.44
C HIS A 129 15.16 -11.47 -6.65
N LYS A 130 16.00 -12.26 -5.96
CA LYS A 130 17.08 -11.74 -5.11
C LYS A 130 18.06 -10.87 -5.89
N ASN A 131 18.40 -11.25 -7.13
CA ASN A 131 19.29 -10.45 -7.98
C ASN A 131 18.68 -9.08 -8.30
N THR A 132 17.37 -9.02 -8.53
CA THR A 132 16.64 -7.76 -8.75
C THR A 132 16.70 -6.86 -7.54
N LEU A 133 16.41 -7.39 -6.34
CA LEU A 133 16.47 -6.62 -5.10
C LEU A 133 17.90 -6.11 -4.83
N ASN A 134 18.90 -6.97 -4.98
CA ASN A 134 20.30 -6.59 -4.80
C ASN A 134 20.67 -5.45 -5.77
N LYS A 135 20.27 -5.53 -7.03
CA LYS A 135 20.54 -4.49 -8.02
C LYS A 135 19.86 -3.16 -7.65
N ILE A 136 18.62 -3.17 -7.16
CA ILE A 136 17.94 -1.97 -6.65
C ILE A 136 18.75 -1.31 -5.54
N ILE A 137 19.24 -2.11 -4.58
CA ILE A 137 20.01 -1.64 -3.44
C ILE A 137 21.36 -1.07 -3.90
N ASP A 138 22.05 -1.79 -4.80
CA ASP A 138 23.39 -1.40 -5.27
C ASP A 138 23.33 -0.13 -6.12
N GLU A 139 22.35 0.04 -6.97
CA GLU A 139 22.16 1.28 -7.75
C GLU A 139 21.94 2.50 -6.85
N LEU A 140 21.13 2.37 -5.78
CA LEU A 140 20.97 3.44 -4.80
C LEU A 140 22.28 3.72 -4.03
N ARG A 141 23.04 2.69 -3.67
CA ARG A 141 24.34 2.84 -3.01
C ARG A 141 25.37 3.54 -3.89
N ILE A 142 25.41 3.20 -5.18
CA ILE A 142 26.29 3.87 -6.16
C ILE A 142 25.97 5.37 -6.25
N LEU A 143 24.71 5.78 -6.05
CA LEU A 143 24.33 7.19 -6.00
C LEU A 143 24.67 7.89 -4.67
N GLY A 144 25.30 7.20 -3.71
CA GLY A 144 25.75 7.74 -2.42
C GLY A 144 24.73 7.60 -1.29
N TYR A 145 23.74 6.74 -1.44
CA TYR A 145 22.75 6.47 -0.38
C TYR A 145 23.19 5.32 0.52
N GLN A 146 22.97 5.49 1.81
CA GLN A 146 22.90 4.39 2.75
C GLN A 146 21.51 3.76 2.67
N VAL A 147 21.42 2.44 2.44
CA VAL A 147 20.16 1.76 2.11
C VAL A 147 19.84 0.68 3.12
N PHE A 148 18.62 0.72 3.66
CA PHE A 148 18.04 -0.28 4.55
C PHE A 148 16.74 -0.82 3.95
N TYR A 149 16.44 -2.09 4.18
CA TYR A 149 15.20 -2.68 3.71
C TYR A 149 14.72 -3.79 4.65
N GLU A 150 13.40 -3.92 4.75
CA GLU A 150 12.78 -4.92 5.60
C GLU A 150 11.37 -5.25 5.11
N VAL A 151 10.92 -6.48 5.41
CA VAL A 151 9.52 -6.88 5.18
C VAL A 151 8.75 -6.66 6.47
N LEU A 152 7.81 -5.72 6.43
CA LEU A 152 6.94 -5.41 7.56
C LEU A 152 5.51 -5.89 7.30
N ASN A 153 4.85 -6.36 8.36
CA ASN A 153 3.46 -6.83 8.27
C ASN A 153 2.55 -5.87 9.02
N THR A 154 1.57 -5.32 8.33
CA THR A 154 0.58 -4.38 8.87
C THR A 154 -0.04 -4.83 10.20
N LYS A 155 -0.27 -6.14 10.39
CA LYS A 155 -0.85 -6.69 11.62
C LYS A 155 0.01 -6.46 12.87
N ASP A 156 1.32 -6.32 12.70
CA ASP A 156 2.26 -6.10 13.81
C ASP A 156 2.25 -4.63 14.30
N TYR A 157 1.43 -3.77 13.66
CA TYR A 157 1.39 -2.31 13.91
C TYR A 157 -0.02 -1.77 14.19
N GLY A 158 -0.94 -2.65 14.64
CA GLY A 158 -2.26 -2.23 15.15
C GLY A 158 -3.41 -2.27 14.14
N ILE A 159 -3.21 -2.85 12.96
CA ILE A 159 -4.26 -3.07 11.98
C ILE A 159 -4.42 -4.58 11.75
N PRO A 160 -5.59 -5.19 11.95
CA PRO A 160 -5.77 -6.64 11.87
C PRO A 160 -5.78 -7.17 10.43
N GLN A 161 -4.82 -6.72 9.62
CA GLN A 161 -4.65 -7.14 8.24
C GLN A 161 -3.29 -7.82 8.06
N ASN A 162 -3.29 -9.07 7.60
CA ASN A 162 -2.06 -9.76 7.23
C ASN A 162 -1.57 -9.27 5.86
N ARG A 163 -0.86 -8.13 5.87
CA ARG A 163 -0.32 -7.48 4.68
C ARG A 163 1.17 -7.29 4.83
N GLU A 164 1.95 -8.15 4.19
CA GLU A 164 3.41 -8.07 4.18
C GLU A 164 3.88 -7.27 2.96
N ARG A 165 4.72 -6.26 3.22
CA ARG A 165 5.33 -5.40 2.19
C ARG A 165 6.81 -5.20 2.47
N LEU A 166 7.58 -5.19 1.39
CA LEU A 166 8.98 -4.78 1.43
C LEU A 166 9.06 -3.27 1.43
N TRP A 167 9.69 -2.72 2.45
CA TRP A 167 10.00 -1.30 2.56
C TRP A 167 11.50 -1.11 2.35
N ILE A 168 11.86 -0.12 1.54
CA ILE A 168 13.25 0.28 1.28
C ILE A 168 13.38 1.75 1.63
N TYR A 169 14.21 2.04 2.62
CA TYR A 169 14.55 3.40 3.00
C TYR A 169 15.99 3.69 2.61
N ALA A 170 16.23 4.84 1.98
CA ALA A 170 17.55 5.27 1.63
C ALA A 170 17.80 6.73 2.07
N ARG A 171 18.97 6.99 2.62
CA ARG A 171 19.39 8.30 3.12
C ARG A 171 20.69 8.74 2.44
N LEU A 172 20.68 9.91 1.80
CA LEU A 172 21.83 10.47 1.12
C LEU A 172 22.88 10.89 2.15
N ASN A 173 24.15 10.52 1.91
CA ASN A 173 25.27 10.76 2.83
C ASN A 173 24.91 10.35 4.26
N GLY A 174 24.33 9.15 4.40
CA GLY A 174 23.77 8.66 5.66
C GLY A 174 24.82 8.51 6.75
N ASP A 175 24.43 8.84 7.98
CA ASP A 175 25.18 8.75 9.22
C ASP A 175 24.53 7.77 10.22
N LEU A 176 23.64 6.90 9.71
CA LEU A 176 22.98 5.89 10.52
C LEU A 176 23.93 4.76 10.87
N THR A 177 23.82 4.22 12.08
CA THR A 177 24.63 3.09 12.52
C THR A 177 24.39 1.85 11.67
N HIS A 178 25.35 0.93 11.64
CA HIS A 178 25.25 -0.28 10.79
C HIS A 178 24.08 -1.19 11.19
N ASP A 179 23.70 -1.19 12.46
CA ASP A 179 22.61 -1.95 13.06
C ASP A 179 21.24 -1.23 13.02
N TRP A 180 21.17 -0.04 12.39
CA TRP A 180 19.91 0.68 12.23
C TRP A 180 18.96 -0.12 11.34
N VAL A 181 17.70 -0.20 11.74
CA VAL A 181 16.63 -0.92 11.03
C VAL A 181 15.45 0.01 10.72
N ILE A 182 14.73 -0.27 9.64
CA ILE A 182 13.56 0.51 9.24
C ILE A 182 12.32 0.21 10.11
N ASP A 183 12.25 -0.96 10.73
CA ASP A 183 11.13 -1.34 11.62
C ASP A 183 10.92 -0.28 12.71
N PRO A 184 9.75 0.37 12.77
CA PRO A 184 9.46 1.40 13.77
C PRO A 184 9.21 0.84 15.19
N GLY A 185 9.32 -0.47 15.37
CA GLY A 185 8.97 -1.19 16.59
C GLY A 185 7.51 -1.68 16.55
N LYS A 186 7.36 -2.98 16.71
CA LYS A 186 6.05 -3.62 16.80
C LYS A 186 5.29 -3.09 18.01
N ILE A 187 3.98 -3.10 17.91
CA ILE A 187 3.12 -2.79 19.05
C ILE A 187 2.52 -4.10 19.57
N GLU A 188 2.21 -4.13 20.86
CA GLU A 188 1.40 -5.22 21.41
C GLU A 188 0.02 -5.16 20.75
N SER A 189 -0.25 -6.16 19.91
CA SER A 189 -1.49 -6.24 19.13
C SER A 189 -2.49 -7.22 19.76
N GLU A 190 -2.26 -7.62 21.03
CA GLU A 190 -3.20 -8.47 21.75
C GLU A 190 -4.57 -7.79 21.82
N GLY A 191 -5.58 -8.48 21.30
CA GLY A 191 -6.96 -8.00 21.29
C GLY A 191 -7.39 -7.14 20.11
N ILE A 192 -6.50 -6.81 19.16
CA ILE A 192 -6.90 -6.10 17.93
C ILE A 192 -7.55 -7.09 16.97
N HIS A 193 -8.83 -6.87 16.70
CA HIS A 193 -9.65 -7.83 15.98
C HIS A 193 -10.39 -7.16 14.81
N ILE A 194 -10.58 -7.90 13.71
CA ILE A 194 -11.28 -7.37 12.53
C ILE A 194 -12.67 -6.82 12.86
N LYS A 195 -13.39 -7.43 13.81
CA LYS A 195 -14.73 -6.98 14.23
C LYS A 195 -14.75 -5.51 14.67
N ASP A 196 -13.64 -5.00 15.24
CA ASP A 196 -13.52 -3.63 15.74
C ASP A 196 -13.38 -2.60 14.61
N PHE A 197 -13.11 -3.07 13.40
CA PHE A 197 -12.97 -2.28 12.18
C PHE A 197 -14.22 -2.31 11.29
N LEU A 198 -15.24 -3.08 11.69
CA LEU A 198 -16.46 -3.26 10.89
C LEU A 198 -17.51 -2.20 11.19
N ASP A 199 -18.27 -1.83 10.18
CA ASP A 199 -19.42 -0.94 10.30
C ASP A 199 -20.52 -1.61 11.16
N LYS A 200 -21.07 -0.84 12.11
CA LYS A 200 -22.20 -1.30 12.94
C LYS A 200 -23.48 -1.53 12.13
N LYS A 201 -23.65 -0.75 11.06
CA LYS A 201 -24.81 -0.82 10.14
C LYS A 201 -24.30 -0.76 8.70
N PRO A 202 -23.77 -1.87 8.17
CA PRO A 202 -23.30 -1.91 6.78
C PRO A 202 -24.47 -1.84 5.80
N ASP A 203 -24.25 -1.24 4.62
CA ASP A 203 -25.24 -1.12 3.57
C ASP A 203 -25.75 -2.48 3.09
N GLU A 204 -27.03 -2.52 2.71
CA GLU A 204 -27.72 -3.75 2.30
C GLU A 204 -27.07 -4.41 1.07
N TYR A 205 -26.60 -3.65 0.12
CA TYR A 205 -25.96 -4.17 -1.10
C TYR A 205 -24.64 -4.93 -0.87
N LEU A 206 -24.04 -4.80 0.31
CA LEU A 206 -22.82 -5.53 0.67
C LEU A 206 -23.09 -6.98 1.04
N TRP A 207 -24.31 -7.29 1.49
CA TRP A 207 -24.68 -8.62 1.92
C TRP A 207 -24.86 -9.58 0.74
N LEU A 208 -24.41 -10.80 0.90
CA LEU A 208 -24.65 -11.87 -0.05
C LEU A 208 -26.08 -12.41 0.14
N ASN A 209 -26.75 -12.69 -0.96
CA ASN A 209 -28.04 -13.37 -0.92
C ASN A 209 -27.87 -14.88 -0.64
N GLU A 210 -28.98 -15.56 -0.34
CA GLU A 210 -28.98 -16.99 -0.01
C GLU A 210 -28.29 -17.84 -1.09
N LYS A 211 -28.63 -17.64 -2.36
CA LYS A 211 -28.02 -18.38 -3.50
C LYS A 211 -26.49 -18.21 -3.56
N GLN A 212 -26.00 -17.03 -3.24
CA GLN A 212 -24.55 -16.74 -3.21
C GLN A 212 -23.89 -17.43 -2.02
N ILE A 213 -24.54 -17.49 -0.86
CA ILE A 213 -24.06 -18.17 0.32
C ILE A 213 -24.05 -19.69 0.11
N ASP A 214 -25.13 -20.26 -0.41
CA ASP A 214 -25.22 -21.69 -0.73
C ASP A 214 -24.12 -22.11 -1.70
N ARG A 215 -23.89 -21.31 -2.74
CA ARG A 215 -22.79 -21.53 -3.69
C ARG A 215 -21.41 -21.46 -3.03
N LEU A 216 -21.20 -20.57 -2.04
CA LEU A 216 -19.95 -20.52 -1.28
C LEU A 216 -19.75 -21.80 -0.47
N ILE A 217 -20.81 -22.29 0.18
CA ILE A 217 -20.75 -23.52 0.99
C ILE A 217 -20.43 -24.71 0.08
N GLU A 218 -21.19 -24.86 -1.02
CA GLU A 218 -21.00 -25.98 -1.97
C GLU A 218 -19.60 -26.01 -2.60
N LEU A 219 -19.11 -24.86 -3.08
CA LEU A 219 -17.82 -24.79 -3.79
C LEU A 219 -16.61 -24.88 -2.88
N HIS A 220 -16.72 -24.41 -1.64
CA HIS A 220 -15.57 -24.26 -0.79
C HIS A 220 -15.55 -25.19 0.41
N ASN A 221 -16.66 -25.82 0.75
CA ASN A 221 -16.81 -26.74 1.89
C ASN A 221 -16.19 -26.16 3.19
N VAL A 222 -16.48 -24.87 3.47
CA VAL A 222 -15.98 -24.18 4.66
C VAL A 222 -17.04 -24.18 5.73
N ASP A 223 -16.69 -24.59 6.93
CA ASP A 223 -17.56 -24.38 8.11
C ASP A 223 -17.61 -22.88 8.44
N MET A 224 -18.77 -22.27 8.17
CA MET A 224 -19.04 -20.88 8.46
C MET A 224 -19.68 -20.66 9.84
N ASN A 225 -19.65 -21.64 10.72
CA ASN A 225 -20.17 -21.52 12.08
C ASN A 225 -19.14 -20.78 12.94
N VAL A 226 -19.31 -19.49 13.09
CA VAL A 226 -18.38 -18.60 13.80
C VAL A 226 -19.03 -17.99 15.04
N PRO A 227 -18.29 -17.77 16.15
CA PRO A 227 -18.82 -17.17 17.37
C PRO A 227 -19.02 -15.65 17.29
N GLU A 228 -18.29 -15.01 16.37
CA GLU A 228 -18.25 -13.57 16.17
C GLU A 228 -17.91 -13.25 14.71
N PRO A 229 -17.98 -11.99 14.24
CA PRO A 229 -17.58 -11.64 12.88
C PRO A 229 -16.12 -11.96 12.60
N LEU A 230 -15.87 -12.84 11.62
CA LEU A 230 -14.52 -13.28 11.22
C LEU A 230 -14.32 -13.13 9.70
N CYS A 231 -13.05 -13.08 9.30
CA CYS A 231 -12.65 -13.05 7.91
C CYS A 231 -12.71 -14.44 7.30
N LEU A 232 -13.47 -14.60 6.21
CA LEU A 232 -13.42 -15.74 5.31
C LEU A 232 -12.47 -15.42 4.16
N ASP A 233 -11.46 -16.23 3.98
CA ASP A 233 -10.60 -16.29 2.81
C ASP A 233 -11.18 -17.31 1.82
N ILE A 234 -11.89 -16.82 0.79
CA ILE A 234 -12.50 -17.68 -0.23
C ILE A 234 -11.44 -18.43 -1.03
N TYR A 235 -10.32 -17.80 -1.35
CA TYR A 235 -9.25 -18.41 -2.15
C TYR A 235 -8.63 -19.64 -1.45
N ASN A 236 -8.28 -19.50 -0.16
CA ASN A 236 -7.71 -20.56 0.63
C ASN A 236 -8.77 -21.42 1.35
N LYS A 237 -10.06 -21.16 1.14
CA LYS A 237 -11.20 -21.90 1.68
C LYS A 237 -11.16 -22.08 3.20
N LYS A 238 -10.92 -20.99 3.94
CA LYS A 238 -10.82 -21.05 5.40
C LYS A 238 -11.23 -19.76 6.09
N ILE A 239 -11.66 -19.90 7.34
CA ILE A 239 -11.90 -18.80 8.27
C ILE A 239 -10.60 -18.43 8.98
N LYS A 240 -10.35 -17.14 9.15
CA LYS A 240 -9.26 -16.60 9.96
C LYS A 240 -9.72 -16.47 11.40
N THR A 241 -9.34 -17.44 12.23
CA THR A 241 -9.76 -17.53 13.63
C THR A 241 -8.90 -16.70 14.58
N ASP A 242 -7.78 -16.14 14.07
CA ASP A 242 -6.86 -15.29 14.81
C ASP A 242 -7.32 -13.80 14.86
N GLY A 243 -8.54 -13.52 14.45
CA GLY A 243 -9.09 -12.16 14.45
C GLY A 243 -8.53 -11.25 13.36
N THR A 244 -7.58 -11.72 12.54
CA THR A 244 -7.03 -10.95 11.43
C THR A 244 -7.81 -11.15 10.13
N CYS A 245 -7.56 -10.32 9.14
CA CYS A 245 -7.99 -10.57 7.76
C CYS A 245 -6.80 -10.81 6.84
N ILE A 246 -7.10 -11.35 5.67
CA ILE A 246 -6.13 -11.46 4.58
C ILE A 246 -5.82 -10.08 3.98
N THR A 247 -4.75 -10.01 3.18
CA THR A 247 -4.41 -8.80 2.43
C THR A 247 -5.59 -8.34 1.57
N ILE A 248 -5.98 -7.08 1.71
CA ILE A 248 -6.90 -6.42 0.80
C ILE A 248 -6.21 -6.26 -0.55
N THR A 249 -6.87 -6.74 -1.60
CA THR A 249 -6.41 -6.68 -2.99
C THR A 249 -7.41 -5.92 -3.86
N GLU A 250 -7.12 -5.78 -5.14
CA GLU A 250 -8.09 -5.26 -6.10
C GLU A 250 -9.38 -6.08 -6.11
N PRO A 251 -10.56 -5.47 -6.43
CA PRO A 251 -11.85 -6.14 -6.34
C PRO A 251 -11.95 -7.46 -7.11
N HIS A 252 -11.28 -7.58 -8.27
CA HIS A 252 -11.26 -8.82 -9.06
C HIS A 252 -10.53 -9.97 -8.36
N HIS A 253 -9.59 -9.66 -7.49
CA HIS A 253 -8.78 -10.63 -6.75
C HIS A 253 -9.13 -10.66 -5.26
N ASN A 254 -10.13 -9.86 -4.83
CA ASN A 254 -10.49 -9.77 -3.42
C ASN A 254 -11.37 -10.96 -3.00
N SER A 255 -10.73 -11.95 -2.42
CA SER A 255 -11.37 -13.15 -1.85
C SER A 255 -11.88 -12.96 -0.42
N LEU A 256 -11.74 -11.76 0.16
CA LEU A 256 -12.15 -11.47 1.52
C LEU A 256 -13.66 -11.31 1.65
N ARG A 257 -14.24 -12.02 2.61
CA ARG A 257 -15.63 -11.80 3.07
C ARG A 257 -15.64 -11.78 4.59
N ILE A 258 -16.68 -11.18 5.15
CA ILE A 258 -16.94 -11.23 6.59
C ILE A 258 -18.12 -12.18 6.82
N VAL A 259 -17.89 -13.19 7.65
CA VAL A 259 -18.89 -14.14 8.11
C VAL A 259 -19.31 -13.75 9.50
N TYR A 260 -20.60 -13.72 9.74
CA TYR A 260 -21.21 -13.40 11.05
C TYR A 260 -21.75 -14.67 11.70
N PRO A 261 -21.95 -14.66 13.01
CA PRO A 261 -22.62 -15.75 13.72
C PRO A 261 -23.97 -16.09 13.08
N LYS A 262 -24.27 -17.37 13.05
CA LYS A 262 -25.55 -17.89 12.52
C LYS A 262 -26.72 -17.30 13.30
N LYS A 263 -27.71 -16.77 12.62
CA LYS A 263 -28.91 -16.21 13.25
C LYS A 263 -30.16 -16.81 12.58
N ASN A 264 -31.11 -17.28 13.40
CA ASN A 264 -32.34 -17.92 12.94
C ASN A 264 -32.10 -19.05 11.90
N GLY A 265 -31.07 -19.87 12.13
CA GLY A 265 -30.71 -20.95 11.22
C GLY A 265 -29.98 -20.55 9.94
N ARG A 266 -29.73 -19.26 9.68
CA ARG A 266 -29.11 -18.73 8.46
C ARG A 266 -27.72 -18.20 8.70
N PHE A 267 -26.83 -18.36 7.70
CA PHE A 267 -25.52 -17.70 7.67
C PHE A 267 -25.66 -16.27 7.11
N TRP A 268 -24.82 -15.38 7.62
CA TRP A 268 -24.72 -14.00 7.19
C TRP A 268 -23.31 -13.71 6.71
N VAL A 269 -23.19 -13.39 5.45
CA VAL A 269 -21.89 -13.15 4.79
C VAL A 269 -21.97 -11.87 3.98
N ARG A 270 -20.93 -11.03 4.06
CA ARG A 270 -20.88 -9.80 3.29
C ARG A 270 -19.48 -9.42 2.81
N LYS A 271 -19.44 -8.48 1.88
CA LYS A 271 -18.23 -7.75 1.49
C LYS A 271 -17.91 -6.68 2.52
N LEU A 272 -16.68 -6.19 2.53
CA LEU A 272 -16.32 -4.96 3.27
C LEU A 272 -16.93 -3.73 2.59
N SER A 273 -17.30 -2.70 3.37
CA SER A 273 -17.63 -1.38 2.84
C SER A 273 -16.38 -0.62 2.36
N MET A 274 -16.56 0.50 1.65
CA MET A 274 -15.43 1.37 1.27
C MET A 274 -14.69 1.88 2.51
N THR A 275 -15.41 2.33 3.51
CA THR A 275 -14.84 2.83 4.76
C THR A 275 -14.04 1.77 5.51
N GLU A 276 -14.56 0.53 5.58
CA GLU A 276 -13.85 -0.59 6.20
C GLU A 276 -12.56 -0.95 5.47
N HIS A 277 -12.53 -0.88 4.13
CA HIS A 277 -11.29 -1.04 3.37
C HIS A 277 -10.24 -0.02 3.82
N TYR A 278 -10.62 1.24 3.98
CA TYR A 278 -9.67 2.30 4.37
C TYR A 278 -9.30 2.26 5.85
N ARG A 279 -10.21 1.87 6.76
CA ARG A 279 -9.83 1.59 8.17
C ARG A 279 -8.75 0.51 8.25
N LEU A 280 -8.90 -0.57 7.46
CA LEU A 280 -7.91 -1.64 7.37
C LEU A 280 -6.63 -1.23 6.63
N MET A 281 -6.60 -0.06 5.98
CA MET A 281 -5.40 0.61 5.47
C MET A 281 -4.92 1.71 6.42
N GLY A 282 -5.37 1.71 7.68
CA GLY A 282 -4.88 2.59 8.74
C GLY A 282 -5.45 4.01 8.73
N PHE A 283 -6.53 4.25 7.97
CA PHE A 283 -7.18 5.56 7.95
C PHE A 283 -8.08 5.75 9.17
N PRO A 284 -7.93 6.87 9.90
CA PRO A 284 -8.93 7.30 10.87
C PRO A 284 -10.27 7.62 10.20
N GLU A 285 -11.35 7.66 10.98
CA GLU A 285 -12.66 8.07 10.49
C GLU A 285 -12.61 9.44 9.83
N ASN A 286 -13.31 9.57 8.70
CA ASN A 286 -13.42 10.82 7.93
C ASN A 286 -12.09 11.45 7.50
N TYR A 287 -11.03 10.64 7.39
CA TYR A 287 -9.71 11.12 7.04
C TYR A 287 -9.48 11.24 5.52
N ILE A 288 -10.28 10.56 4.72
CA ILE A 288 -10.29 10.58 3.25
C ILE A 288 -11.71 10.78 2.73
N ASP A 289 -11.88 11.58 1.70
CA ASP A 289 -13.13 11.71 0.95
C ASP A 289 -13.05 10.89 -0.34
N PHE A 290 -14.10 10.15 -0.65
CA PHE A 290 -14.14 9.23 -1.80
C PHE A 290 -14.57 9.90 -3.12
N CYS A 291 -14.78 11.21 -3.15
CA CYS A 291 -15.08 12.04 -4.32
C CYS A 291 -16.15 11.46 -5.27
N ASN A 292 -17.19 10.83 -4.72
CA ASN A 292 -18.29 10.18 -5.46
C ASN A 292 -17.86 9.05 -6.43
N GLN A 293 -16.66 8.50 -6.28
CA GLN A 293 -16.24 7.36 -7.07
C GLN A 293 -17.01 6.08 -6.68
N SER A 294 -17.12 5.16 -7.63
CA SER A 294 -17.79 3.89 -7.40
C SER A 294 -17.06 3.01 -6.37
N TYR A 295 -17.81 2.11 -5.73
CA TYR A 295 -17.27 1.09 -4.83
C TYR A 295 -16.04 0.37 -5.40
N GLN A 296 -16.12 -0.05 -6.68
CA GLN A 296 -15.01 -0.77 -7.31
C GLN A 296 -13.75 0.09 -7.42
N GLN A 297 -13.88 1.38 -7.79
CA GLN A 297 -12.75 2.28 -7.92
C GLN A 297 -12.11 2.56 -6.56
N ILE A 298 -12.90 2.83 -5.55
CA ILE A 298 -12.40 3.11 -4.20
C ILE A 298 -11.71 1.89 -3.58
N CYS A 299 -12.33 0.70 -3.66
CA CYS A 299 -11.74 -0.53 -3.16
C CYS A 299 -10.45 -0.93 -3.91
N LYS A 300 -10.38 -0.65 -5.23
CA LYS A 300 -9.16 -0.87 -6.02
C LYS A 300 -8.02 0.00 -5.50
N ARG A 301 -8.28 1.27 -5.19
CA ARG A 301 -7.26 2.18 -4.62
C ARG A 301 -6.78 1.72 -3.25
N ALA A 302 -7.69 1.25 -2.38
CA ALA A 302 -7.30 0.66 -1.09
C ALA A 302 -6.38 -0.55 -1.28
N GLY A 303 -6.71 -1.47 -2.18
CA GLY A 303 -5.90 -2.67 -2.45
C GLY A 303 -4.47 -2.35 -2.91
N ASN A 304 -4.31 -1.32 -3.73
CA ASN A 304 -3.02 -0.89 -4.30
C ASN A 304 -2.28 0.15 -3.45
N GLY A 305 -2.93 0.67 -2.40
CA GLY A 305 -2.36 1.75 -1.60
C GLY A 305 -1.50 1.27 -0.43
N TRP A 306 -1.02 2.22 0.34
CA TRP A 306 -0.21 2.03 1.54
C TRP A 306 -1.08 1.97 2.80
N ASP A 307 -0.69 1.17 3.78
CA ASP A 307 -1.16 1.31 5.15
C ASP A 307 -0.55 2.59 5.75
N ILE A 308 -1.37 3.63 5.90
CA ILE A 308 -0.88 4.93 6.37
C ILE A 308 -0.50 4.93 7.85
N ASN A 309 -1.03 4.01 8.67
CA ASN A 309 -0.64 3.88 10.06
C ASN A 309 0.80 3.36 10.18
N LEU A 310 1.14 2.25 9.49
CA LEU A 310 2.50 1.74 9.44
C LEU A 310 3.47 2.79 8.86
N VAL A 311 3.10 3.41 7.73
CA VAL A 311 3.97 4.39 7.06
C VAL A 311 4.18 5.64 7.93
N SER A 312 3.17 6.09 8.68
CA SER A 312 3.32 7.21 9.62
C SER A 312 4.36 6.92 10.70
N ARG A 313 4.44 5.67 11.16
CA ARG A 313 5.46 5.21 12.13
C ARG A 313 6.85 5.13 11.51
N ILE A 314 6.95 4.62 10.26
CA ILE A 314 8.20 4.64 9.50
C ILE A 314 8.69 6.08 9.36
N PHE A 315 7.84 7.02 8.96
CA PHE A 315 8.23 8.43 8.84
C PHE A 315 8.69 9.05 10.15
N LYS A 316 8.02 8.77 11.27
CA LYS A 316 8.48 9.23 12.60
C LYS A 316 9.87 8.74 12.98
N LYS A 317 10.26 7.56 12.47
CA LYS A 317 11.59 6.98 12.72
C LYS A 317 12.66 7.50 11.76
N THR A 318 12.27 7.85 10.54
CA THR A 318 13.22 8.13 9.45
C THR A 318 13.45 9.62 9.19
N LEU A 319 12.50 10.49 9.57
CA LEU A 319 12.51 11.94 9.31
C LEU A 319 12.60 12.77 10.57
#